data_5868d89b93b259db64c29be7e7c2e449
#
_entry.id   5868d89b93b259db64c29be7e7c2e449
#
_cell.length_a   1.000
_cell.length_b   1.000
_cell.length_c   1.000
_cell.angle_alpha   90.00
_cell.angle_beta   90.00
_cell.angle_gamma   90.00
#
_symmetry.space_group_name_H-M   'P 1'
#
loop_
_entity.id
_entity.type
_entity.pdbx_description
1 polymer ?
#
loop_
_entity_poly.entity_id
_entity_poly.type
_entity_poly.pdbx_seq_one_letter_code
_entity_poly.pdbx_strand_id
1 'polypeptide(L)'
;MEIKELLQQAEDRMNKSIEALKHEFASIRTGRASVALLDKVMIDYYGSPSPINQVANISVPEPRMIVIAPWDKTMIGAIEKAILQSDLGLNPGNDGAQIRLTIPQLTEERRKEIVKVVHKKAEDAKVAVRNIRRDVNDALKKEEKAKTITEDDAKDGLVQIQKLTDAKIKQIDELKAVKEKDVLEV
;
A
#
# COMPACT_ATOMS: atom_id res chain seq x y z
N MET A 1 -13.41 14.42 -26.14
CA MET A 1 -13.64 13.86 -24.79
C MET A 1 -14.31 14.92 -23.92
N GLU A 2 -15.36 14.55 -23.27
CA GLU A 2 -16.03 15.49 -22.37
C GLU A 2 -15.17 15.75 -21.11
N ILE A 3 -15.25 16.98 -20.60
CA ILE A 3 -14.50 17.39 -19.40
C ILE A 3 -14.83 16.48 -18.21
N LYS A 4 -16.10 16.11 -18.05
CA LYS A 4 -16.54 15.19 -17.00
C LYS A 4 -15.84 13.84 -17.06
N GLU A 5 -15.69 13.28 -18.26
CA GLU A 5 -14.97 12.02 -18.46
C GLU A 5 -13.48 12.17 -18.16
N LEU A 6 -12.88 13.27 -18.59
CA LEU A 6 -11.48 13.57 -18.33
C LEU A 6 -11.19 13.65 -16.83
N LEU A 7 -12.07 14.34 -16.07
CA LEU A 7 -11.95 14.45 -14.62
C LEU A 7 -12.18 13.09 -13.93
N GLN A 8 -13.12 12.29 -14.41
CA GLN A 8 -13.38 10.97 -13.85
C GLN A 8 -12.20 10.03 -14.06
N GLN A 9 -11.62 10.03 -15.25
CA GLN A 9 -10.43 9.24 -15.53
C GLN A 9 -9.23 9.66 -14.67
N ALA A 10 -9.07 10.97 -14.46
CA ALA A 10 -8.04 11.51 -13.58
C ALA A 10 -8.25 11.03 -12.13
N GLU A 11 -9.47 11.09 -11.62
CA GLU A 11 -9.79 10.60 -10.28
C GLU A 11 -9.49 9.12 -10.13
N ASP A 12 -9.86 8.29 -11.11
CA ASP A 12 -9.58 6.86 -11.10
C ASP A 12 -8.07 6.59 -11.07
N ARG A 13 -7.29 7.33 -11.84
CA ARG A 13 -5.82 7.23 -11.83
C ARG A 13 -5.22 7.65 -10.49
N MET A 14 -5.72 8.74 -9.90
CA MET A 14 -5.27 9.22 -8.59
C MET A 14 -5.62 8.20 -7.49
N ASN A 15 -6.80 7.62 -7.55
CA ASN A 15 -7.21 6.58 -6.61
C ASN A 15 -6.34 5.34 -6.70
N LYS A 16 -5.92 4.94 -7.90
CA LYS A 16 -4.96 3.83 -8.08
C LYS A 16 -3.63 4.13 -7.42
N SER A 17 -3.13 5.36 -7.53
CA SER A 17 -1.89 5.78 -6.85
C SER A 17 -2.02 5.71 -5.34
N ILE A 18 -3.18 6.11 -4.79
CA ILE A 18 -3.45 6.05 -3.35
C ILE A 18 -3.58 4.59 -2.89
N GLU A 19 -4.28 3.74 -3.63
CA GLU A 19 -4.39 2.31 -3.30
C GLU A 19 -3.03 1.61 -3.33
N ALA A 20 -2.17 1.94 -4.30
CA ALA A 20 -0.80 1.44 -4.36
C ALA A 20 0.00 1.88 -3.12
N LEU A 21 -0.16 3.13 -2.68
CA LEU A 21 0.49 3.64 -1.47
C LEU A 21 0.00 2.90 -0.21
N LYS A 22 -1.31 2.68 -0.09
CA LYS A 22 -1.88 1.90 1.03
C LYS A 22 -1.29 0.50 1.07
N HIS A 23 -1.17 -0.13 -0.08
CA HIS A 23 -0.61 -1.48 -0.18
C HIS A 23 0.87 -1.51 0.22
N GLU A 24 1.65 -0.54 -0.25
CA GLU A 24 3.05 -0.42 0.14
C GLU A 24 3.21 -0.14 1.63
N PHE A 25 2.39 0.73 2.21
CA PHE A 25 2.41 1.02 3.64
C PHE A 25 2.04 -0.20 4.48
N ALA A 26 1.06 -0.99 4.05
CA ALA A 26 0.67 -2.20 4.74
C ALA A 26 1.81 -3.22 4.85
N SER A 27 2.72 -3.26 3.86
CA SER A 27 3.86 -4.16 3.85
C SER A 27 5.08 -3.66 4.64
N ILE A 28 5.06 -2.41 5.12
CA ILE A 28 6.15 -1.86 5.93
C ILE A 28 6.07 -2.41 7.36
N ARG A 29 7.19 -2.96 7.82
CA ARG A 29 7.32 -3.50 9.16
C ARG A 29 7.40 -2.37 10.20
N THR A 30 6.44 -2.35 11.13
CA THR A 30 6.32 -1.28 12.15
C THR A 30 6.59 -1.75 13.59
N GLY A 31 6.97 -3.01 13.76
CA GLY A 31 7.07 -3.61 15.09
C GLY A 31 5.74 -4.15 15.61
N ARG A 32 4.64 -3.94 14.91
CA ARG A 32 3.34 -4.55 15.19
C ARG A 32 3.08 -5.70 14.22
N ALA A 33 2.47 -6.76 14.73
CA ALA A 33 2.02 -7.87 13.91
C ALA A 33 0.87 -7.42 13.00
N SER A 34 0.95 -7.79 11.73
CA SER A 34 -0.10 -7.55 10.74
C SER A 34 -0.13 -8.70 9.76
N VAL A 35 -1.32 -9.16 9.41
CA VAL A 35 -1.52 -10.18 8.38
C VAL A 35 -0.91 -9.74 7.05
N ALA A 36 -0.95 -8.45 6.75
CA ALA A 36 -0.41 -7.87 5.52
C ALA A 36 1.11 -8.09 5.35
N LEU A 37 1.86 -8.33 6.43
CA LEU A 37 3.28 -8.64 6.34
C LEU A 37 3.56 -9.92 5.54
N LEU A 38 2.60 -10.83 5.47
CA LEU A 38 2.73 -12.11 4.77
C LEU A 38 2.20 -12.08 3.34
N ASP A 39 1.64 -10.97 2.87
CA ASP A 39 0.98 -10.87 1.56
C ASP A 39 1.89 -11.24 0.39
N LYS A 40 3.18 -10.95 0.50
CA LYS A 40 4.16 -11.22 -0.56
C LYS A 40 4.83 -12.59 -0.44
N VAL A 41 4.56 -13.32 0.63
CA VAL A 41 5.15 -14.65 0.84
C VAL A 41 4.29 -15.68 0.12
N MET A 42 4.90 -16.36 -0.85
CA MET A 42 4.25 -17.40 -1.64
C MET A 42 4.79 -18.76 -1.27
N ILE A 43 3.93 -19.74 -1.26
CA ILE A 43 4.30 -21.15 -1.07
C ILE A 43 3.95 -21.95 -2.29
N ASP A 44 4.64 -23.05 -2.50
CA ASP A 44 4.28 -24.03 -3.54
C ASP A 44 3.19 -24.95 -2.98
N TYR A 45 1.96 -24.76 -3.45
CA TYR A 45 0.83 -25.57 -3.08
C TYR A 45 0.45 -26.45 -4.27
N TYR A 46 0.89 -27.73 -4.23
CA TYR A 46 0.69 -28.70 -5.29
C TYR A 46 1.10 -28.19 -6.68
N GLY A 47 2.28 -27.57 -6.76
CA GLY A 47 2.84 -27.04 -8.01
C GLY A 47 2.36 -25.65 -8.40
N SER A 48 1.47 -25.03 -7.62
CA SER A 48 0.95 -23.68 -7.87
C SER A 48 1.40 -22.71 -6.78
N PRO A 49 2.07 -21.59 -7.14
CA PRO A 49 2.39 -20.56 -6.16
C PRO A 49 1.11 -19.97 -5.55
N SER A 50 1.00 -20.00 -4.23
CA SER A 50 -0.21 -19.56 -3.53
C SER A 50 0.17 -18.69 -2.33
N PRO A 51 -0.57 -17.60 -2.05
CA PRO A 51 -0.37 -16.83 -0.83
C PRO A 51 -0.70 -17.68 0.41
N ILE A 52 -0.05 -17.39 1.53
CA ILE A 52 -0.25 -18.13 2.77
C ILE A 52 -1.72 -18.10 3.22
N ASN A 53 -2.40 -16.97 3.03
CA ASN A 53 -3.81 -16.81 3.45
C ASN A 53 -4.79 -17.72 2.70
N GLN A 54 -4.39 -18.29 1.57
CA GLN A 54 -5.21 -19.25 0.81
C GLN A 54 -5.03 -20.70 1.28
N VAL A 55 -4.04 -20.98 2.11
CA VAL A 55 -3.74 -22.34 2.58
C VAL A 55 -3.78 -22.46 4.11
N ALA A 56 -3.94 -21.35 4.80
CA ALA A 56 -3.92 -21.29 6.26
C ALA A 56 -4.82 -20.18 6.77
N ASN A 57 -5.26 -20.35 8.01
CA ASN A 57 -5.90 -19.28 8.77
C ASN A 57 -4.83 -18.48 9.50
N ILE A 58 -4.83 -17.17 9.30
CA ILE A 58 -3.84 -16.27 9.92
C ILE A 58 -4.55 -15.39 10.94
N SER A 59 -3.99 -15.32 12.14
CA SER A 59 -4.53 -14.49 13.22
C SER A 59 -3.41 -13.72 13.93
N VAL A 60 -3.79 -12.65 14.62
CA VAL A 60 -2.89 -11.81 15.41
C VAL A 60 -3.44 -11.77 16.85
N PRO A 61 -3.12 -12.81 17.67
CA PRO A 61 -3.64 -12.87 19.05
C PRO A 61 -3.03 -11.84 19.99
N GLU A 62 -1.84 -11.35 19.66
CA GLU A 62 -1.12 -10.33 20.43
C GLU A 62 -0.50 -9.29 19.49
N PRO A 63 -0.20 -8.07 19.98
CA PRO A 63 0.30 -6.99 19.11
C PRO A 63 1.58 -7.30 18.33
N ARG A 64 2.36 -8.28 18.78
CA ARG A 64 3.62 -8.66 18.13
C ARG A 64 3.69 -10.14 17.77
N MET A 65 2.55 -10.82 17.69
CA MET A 65 2.52 -12.24 17.36
C MET A 65 1.56 -12.51 16.20
N ILE A 66 2.02 -13.26 15.22
CA ILE A 66 1.21 -13.81 14.15
C ILE A 66 1.13 -15.33 14.33
N VAL A 67 -0.07 -15.88 14.26
CA VAL A 67 -0.29 -17.32 14.29
C VAL A 67 -0.83 -17.75 12.94
N ILE A 68 -0.18 -18.75 12.34
CA ILE A 68 -0.55 -19.36 11.06
C ILE A 68 -0.99 -20.79 11.35
N ALA A 69 -2.27 -21.08 11.10
CA ALA A 69 -2.84 -22.40 11.27
C ALA A 69 -3.16 -23.00 9.90
N PRO A 70 -2.28 -23.84 9.32
CA PRO A 70 -2.55 -24.45 8.02
C PRO A 70 -3.75 -25.38 8.11
N TRP A 71 -4.60 -25.36 7.08
CA TRP A 71 -5.71 -26.29 6.98
C TRP A 71 -5.21 -27.72 6.74
N ASP A 72 -4.10 -27.83 6.00
CA ASP A 72 -3.37 -29.08 5.83
C ASP A 72 -2.05 -29.02 6.59
N LYS A 73 -1.93 -29.82 7.67
CA LYS A 73 -0.75 -29.83 8.55
C LYS A 73 0.53 -30.25 7.83
N THR A 74 0.43 -30.95 6.71
CA THR A 74 1.60 -31.30 5.91
C THR A 74 2.27 -30.08 5.27
N MET A 75 1.59 -28.95 5.23
CA MET A 75 2.11 -27.69 4.65
C MET A 75 2.94 -26.87 5.62
N ILE A 76 3.02 -27.24 6.89
CA ILE A 76 3.77 -26.47 7.92
C ILE A 76 5.22 -26.28 7.49
N GLY A 77 5.90 -27.32 7.06
CA GLY A 77 7.28 -27.24 6.62
C GLY A 77 7.50 -26.31 5.43
N ALA A 78 6.59 -26.35 4.45
CA ALA A 78 6.65 -25.49 3.28
C ALA A 78 6.45 -24.02 3.64
N ILE A 79 5.50 -23.74 4.55
CA ILE A 79 5.22 -22.38 5.03
C ILE A 79 6.42 -21.82 5.82
N GLU A 80 6.97 -22.61 6.75
CA GLU A 80 8.17 -22.20 7.49
C GLU A 80 9.33 -21.87 6.57
N LYS A 81 9.59 -22.73 5.60
CA LYS A 81 10.66 -22.54 4.63
C LYS A 81 10.47 -21.26 3.83
N ALA A 82 9.24 -20.99 3.37
CA ALA A 82 8.92 -19.79 2.62
C ALA A 82 9.15 -18.52 3.46
N ILE A 83 8.81 -18.54 4.74
CA ILE A 83 9.02 -17.41 5.65
C ILE A 83 10.52 -17.20 5.91
N LEU A 84 11.28 -18.28 6.14
CA LEU A 84 12.72 -18.19 6.34
C LEU A 84 13.46 -17.66 5.12
N GLN A 85 13.00 -18.00 3.92
CA GLN A 85 13.59 -17.55 2.67
C GLN A 85 13.13 -16.15 2.27
N SER A 86 12.09 -15.62 2.91
CA SER A 86 11.61 -14.26 2.68
C SER A 86 12.59 -13.24 3.27
N ASP A 87 12.48 -11.99 2.82
CA ASP A 87 13.27 -10.88 3.33
C ASP A 87 12.67 -10.24 4.60
N LEU A 88 11.67 -10.89 5.22
CA LEU A 88 11.04 -10.39 6.44
C LEU A 88 11.92 -10.48 7.68
N GLY A 89 12.91 -11.37 7.68
CA GLY A 89 13.82 -11.57 8.82
C GLY A 89 13.13 -12.15 10.05
N LEU A 90 12.06 -12.92 9.85
CA LEU A 90 11.30 -13.55 10.92
C LEU A 90 11.72 -15.03 11.10
N ASN A 91 11.74 -15.48 12.35
CA ASN A 91 12.03 -16.87 12.69
C ASN A 91 10.75 -17.58 13.10
N PRO A 92 10.20 -18.47 12.26
CA PRO A 92 9.00 -19.21 12.60
C PRO A 92 9.30 -20.31 13.62
N GLY A 93 8.42 -20.46 14.61
CA GLY A 93 8.40 -21.60 15.50
C GLY A 93 7.11 -22.38 15.30
N ASN A 94 7.14 -23.71 15.34
CA ASN A 94 5.92 -24.50 15.22
C ASN A 94 5.77 -25.50 16.38
N ASP A 95 4.53 -25.85 16.67
CA ASP A 95 4.17 -26.87 17.66
C ASP A 95 3.57 -28.13 17.03
N GLY A 96 3.75 -28.30 15.71
CA GLY A 96 3.19 -29.39 14.92
C GLY A 96 1.77 -29.12 14.38
N ALA A 97 1.09 -28.10 14.84
CA ALA A 97 -0.25 -27.72 14.40
C ALA A 97 -0.32 -26.29 13.88
N GLN A 98 0.48 -25.40 14.46
CA GLN A 98 0.48 -23.96 14.14
C GLN A 98 1.89 -23.44 14.06
N ILE A 99 2.06 -22.38 13.27
CA ILE A 99 3.30 -21.63 13.18
C ILE A 99 3.12 -20.31 13.92
N ARG A 100 4.06 -19.95 14.78
CA ARG A 100 4.06 -18.71 15.52
C ARG A 100 5.21 -17.83 15.07
N LEU A 101 4.89 -16.58 14.75
CA LEU A 101 5.86 -15.56 14.39
C LEU A 101 5.84 -14.46 15.44
N THR A 102 6.99 -14.25 16.10
CA THR A 102 7.14 -13.11 17.01
C THR A 102 7.81 -11.99 16.26
N ILE A 103 7.16 -10.82 16.23
CA ILE A 103 7.71 -9.64 15.59
C ILE A 103 8.63 -8.93 16.57
N PRO A 104 9.95 -8.80 16.27
CA PRO A 104 10.89 -8.11 17.15
C PRO A 104 10.55 -6.63 17.26
N GLN A 105 10.84 -6.03 18.43
CA GLN A 105 10.76 -4.59 18.58
C GLN A 105 11.77 -3.90 17.66
N LEU A 106 11.34 -2.76 17.11
CA LEU A 106 12.24 -1.92 16.30
C LEU A 106 13.17 -1.12 17.21
N THR A 107 14.43 -0.99 16.81
CA THR A 107 15.36 -0.04 17.42
C THR A 107 14.95 1.39 17.04
N GLU A 108 15.39 2.38 17.82
CA GLU A 108 15.14 3.78 17.50
C GLU A 108 15.73 4.17 16.14
N GLU A 109 16.92 3.70 15.83
CA GLU A 109 17.55 3.91 14.53
C GLU A 109 16.72 3.33 13.38
N ARG A 110 16.22 2.12 13.56
CA ARG A 110 15.39 1.47 12.54
C ARG A 110 14.06 2.20 12.34
N ARG A 111 13.45 2.70 13.41
CA ARG A 111 12.24 3.52 13.32
C ARG A 111 12.47 4.76 12.49
N LYS A 112 13.56 5.47 12.71
CA LYS A 112 13.92 6.66 11.94
C LYS A 112 14.10 6.36 10.45
N GLU A 113 14.75 5.24 10.13
CA GLU A 113 14.89 4.79 8.74
C GLU A 113 13.54 4.49 8.09
N ILE A 114 12.65 3.82 8.81
CA ILE A 114 11.31 3.49 8.30
C ILE A 114 10.50 4.76 8.08
N VAL A 115 10.56 5.73 8.98
CA VAL A 115 9.89 7.04 8.81
C VAL A 115 10.37 7.72 7.53
N LYS A 116 11.65 7.69 7.22
CA LYS A 116 12.18 8.22 5.95
C LYS A 116 11.59 7.51 4.74
N VAL A 117 11.45 6.19 4.81
CA VAL A 117 10.83 5.39 3.74
C VAL A 117 9.35 5.76 3.57
N VAL A 118 8.63 5.92 4.67
CA VAL A 118 7.22 6.34 4.66
C VAL A 118 7.07 7.72 4.00
N HIS A 119 7.91 8.68 4.35
CA HIS A 119 7.91 10.02 3.77
C HIS A 119 8.21 9.99 2.28
N LYS A 120 9.19 9.21 1.86
CA LYS A 120 9.54 9.07 0.46
C LYS A 120 8.40 8.47 -0.37
N LYS A 121 7.79 7.40 0.11
CA LYS A 121 6.66 6.76 -0.58
C LYS A 121 5.46 7.69 -0.68
N ALA A 122 5.17 8.44 0.37
CA ALA A 122 4.12 9.46 0.34
C ALA A 122 4.42 10.56 -0.67
N GLU A 123 5.65 11.05 -0.74
CA GLU A 123 6.05 12.08 -1.69
C GLU A 123 5.96 11.56 -3.13
N ASP A 124 6.39 10.33 -3.39
CA ASP A 124 6.25 9.71 -4.71
C ASP A 124 4.78 9.61 -5.14
N ALA A 125 3.88 9.29 -4.23
CA ALA A 125 2.44 9.26 -4.50
C ALA A 125 1.88 10.66 -4.81
N LYS A 126 2.33 11.69 -4.09
CA LYS A 126 1.96 13.08 -4.37
C LYS A 126 2.44 13.54 -5.74
N VAL A 127 3.67 13.17 -6.11
CA VAL A 127 4.21 13.47 -7.44
C VAL A 127 3.35 12.81 -8.52
N ALA A 128 2.95 11.56 -8.33
CA ALA A 128 2.07 10.87 -9.27
C ALA A 128 0.72 11.60 -9.42
N VAL A 129 0.13 12.05 -8.32
CA VAL A 129 -1.13 12.82 -8.34
C VAL A 129 -0.95 14.16 -9.07
N ARG A 130 0.14 14.87 -8.81
CA ARG A 130 0.44 16.14 -9.50
C ARG A 130 0.68 15.95 -10.98
N ASN A 131 1.32 14.86 -11.40
CA ASN A 131 1.51 14.54 -12.82
C ASN A 131 0.17 14.29 -13.50
N ILE A 132 -0.77 13.61 -12.85
CA ILE A 132 -2.12 13.41 -13.39
C ILE A 132 -2.83 14.76 -13.56
N ARG A 133 -2.71 15.66 -12.57
CA ARG A 133 -3.23 17.03 -12.70
C ARG A 133 -2.65 17.75 -13.92
N ARG A 134 -1.34 17.66 -14.13
CA ARG A 134 -0.67 18.28 -15.30
C ARG A 134 -1.23 17.74 -16.60
N ASP A 135 -1.44 16.43 -16.68
CA ASP A 135 -2.01 15.81 -17.88
C ASP A 135 -3.39 16.38 -18.19
N VAL A 136 -4.24 16.57 -17.16
CA VAL A 136 -5.56 17.19 -17.33
C VAL A 136 -5.44 18.65 -17.75
N ASN A 137 -4.55 19.41 -17.09
CA ASN A 137 -4.30 20.82 -17.45
C ASN A 137 -3.91 20.95 -18.91
N ASP A 138 -3.02 20.10 -19.38
CA ASP A 138 -2.54 20.10 -20.76
C ASP A 138 -3.64 19.72 -21.73
N ALA A 139 -4.48 18.73 -21.39
CA ALA A 139 -5.61 18.33 -22.19
C ALA A 139 -6.65 19.45 -22.30
N LEU A 140 -6.97 20.15 -21.21
CA LEU A 140 -7.90 21.28 -21.21
C LEU A 140 -7.39 22.44 -22.07
N LYS A 141 -6.11 22.77 -21.98
CA LYS A 141 -5.51 23.83 -22.80
C LYS A 141 -5.53 23.48 -24.28
N LYS A 142 -5.26 22.23 -24.62
CA LYS A 142 -5.31 21.73 -25.99
C LYS A 142 -6.72 21.83 -26.57
N GLU A 143 -7.73 21.42 -25.82
CA GLU A 143 -9.14 21.47 -26.22
C GLU A 143 -9.63 22.92 -26.38
N GLU A 144 -9.19 23.83 -25.51
CA GLU A 144 -9.48 25.26 -25.62
C GLU A 144 -8.89 25.86 -26.89
N LYS A 145 -7.63 25.57 -27.20
CA LYS A 145 -6.97 26.03 -28.44
C LYS A 145 -7.64 25.48 -29.68
N ALA A 146 -8.10 24.25 -29.64
CA ALA A 146 -8.85 23.62 -30.72
C ALA A 146 -10.29 24.12 -30.81
N LYS A 147 -10.72 24.98 -29.87
CA LYS A 147 -12.08 25.52 -29.77
C LYS A 147 -13.18 24.45 -29.64
N THR A 148 -12.82 23.29 -29.13
CA THR A 148 -13.79 22.22 -28.82
C THR A 148 -14.48 22.46 -27.48
N ILE A 149 -13.88 23.28 -26.62
CA ILE A 149 -14.48 23.76 -25.37
C ILE A 149 -14.32 25.29 -25.29
N THR A 150 -15.16 25.94 -24.48
CA THR A 150 -15.07 27.39 -24.26
C THR A 150 -13.95 27.70 -23.25
N GLU A 151 -13.55 28.98 -23.21
CA GLU A 151 -12.60 29.48 -22.19
C GLU A 151 -13.15 29.28 -20.78
N ASP A 152 -14.45 29.51 -20.57
CA ASP A 152 -15.09 29.30 -19.26
C ASP A 152 -15.11 27.83 -18.87
N ASP A 153 -15.38 26.92 -19.80
CA ASP A 153 -15.32 25.48 -19.57
C ASP A 153 -13.92 25.04 -19.15
N ALA A 154 -12.91 25.57 -19.82
CA ALA A 154 -11.50 25.29 -19.48
C ALA A 154 -11.15 25.77 -18.08
N LYS A 155 -11.57 26.98 -17.71
CA LYS A 155 -11.37 27.53 -16.36
C LYS A 155 -12.04 26.67 -15.28
N ASP A 156 -13.28 26.29 -15.51
CA ASP A 156 -13.99 25.39 -14.59
C ASP A 156 -13.29 24.05 -14.42
N GLY A 157 -12.83 23.46 -15.51
CA GLY A 157 -12.08 22.22 -15.49
C GLY A 157 -10.78 22.33 -14.68
N LEU A 158 -10.04 23.44 -14.86
CA LEU A 158 -8.82 23.71 -14.08
C LEU A 158 -9.10 23.83 -12.58
N VAL A 159 -10.19 24.51 -12.21
CA VAL A 159 -10.61 24.63 -10.81
C VAL A 159 -10.98 23.26 -10.24
N GLN A 160 -11.73 22.46 -10.97
CA GLN A 160 -12.17 21.14 -10.52
C GLN A 160 -11.00 20.18 -10.34
N ILE A 161 -10.05 20.15 -11.28
CA ILE A 161 -8.88 19.27 -11.14
C ILE A 161 -7.97 19.70 -9.99
N GLN A 162 -7.90 21.00 -9.71
CA GLN A 162 -7.12 21.49 -8.57
C GLN A 162 -7.76 21.06 -7.24
N LYS A 163 -9.09 21.19 -7.12
CA LYS A 163 -9.81 20.71 -5.92
C LYS A 163 -9.62 19.21 -5.71
N LEU A 164 -9.73 18.44 -6.79
CA LEU A 164 -9.52 16.99 -6.74
C LEU A 164 -8.10 16.66 -6.30
N THR A 165 -7.12 17.33 -6.87
CA THR A 165 -5.70 17.16 -6.51
C THR A 165 -5.46 17.46 -5.03
N ASP A 166 -5.99 18.57 -4.53
CA ASP A 166 -5.84 18.97 -3.13
C ASP A 166 -6.46 17.93 -2.19
N ALA A 167 -7.64 17.41 -2.53
CA ALA A 167 -8.30 16.37 -1.75
C ALA A 167 -7.48 15.07 -1.71
N LYS A 168 -6.91 14.66 -2.84
CA LYS A 168 -6.08 13.43 -2.91
C LYS A 168 -4.76 13.60 -2.18
N ILE A 169 -4.12 14.75 -2.27
CA ILE A 169 -2.89 15.05 -1.51
C ILE A 169 -3.19 15.03 0.00
N LYS A 170 -4.32 15.56 0.42
CA LYS A 170 -4.76 15.50 1.82
C LYS A 170 -4.91 14.04 2.29
N GLN A 171 -5.51 13.18 1.49
CA GLN A 171 -5.62 11.75 1.79
C GLN A 171 -4.24 11.10 1.94
N ILE A 172 -3.30 11.43 1.07
CA ILE A 172 -1.92 10.92 1.16
C ILE A 172 -1.25 11.37 2.45
N ASP A 173 -1.41 12.64 2.82
CA ASP A 173 -0.84 13.17 4.06
C ASP A 173 -1.46 12.53 5.31
N GLU A 174 -2.75 12.23 5.29
CA GLU A 174 -3.43 11.51 6.37
C GLU A 174 -2.89 10.08 6.50
N LEU A 175 -2.72 9.36 5.38
CA LEU A 175 -2.13 8.02 5.36
C LEU A 175 -0.70 8.02 5.89
N LYS A 176 0.09 9.02 5.48
CA LYS A 176 1.46 9.21 5.96
C LYS A 176 1.49 9.42 7.48
N ALA A 177 0.64 10.30 7.99
CA ALA A 177 0.57 10.61 9.42
C ALA A 177 0.20 9.38 10.24
N VAL A 178 -0.79 8.61 9.81
CA VAL A 178 -1.21 7.37 10.49
C VAL A 178 -0.07 6.35 10.49
N LYS A 179 0.61 6.15 9.37
CA LYS A 179 1.70 5.18 9.29
C LYS A 179 2.91 5.60 10.12
N GLU A 180 3.25 6.87 10.10
CA GLU A 180 4.33 7.43 10.92
C GLU A 180 4.05 7.22 12.41
N LYS A 181 2.82 7.47 12.84
CA LYS A 181 2.39 7.21 14.20
C LYS A 181 2.54 5.74 14.58
N ASP A 182 2.11 4.82 13.71
CA ASP A 182 2.25 3.38 13.93
C ASP A 182 3.72 2.97 14.11
N VAL A 183 4.63 3.58 13.39
CA VAL A 183 6.07 3.31 13.51
C VAL A 183 6.63 3.84 14.83
N LEU A 184 6.18 5.02 15.28
CA LEU A 184 6.74 5.71 16.45
C LEU A 184 6.14 5.27 17.79
N GLU A 185 4.93 4.70 17.81
CA GLU A 185 4.23 4.32 19.04
C GLU A 185 4.61 2.96 19.63
N VAL A 186 5.49 2.22 19.02
CA VAL A 186 5.81 0.85 19.47
C VAL A 186 6.96 0.83 20.47
#